data_d13e5b3c918608b52a238d72640ab2c0
#
_entry.id   d13e5b3c918608b52a238d72640ab2c0
#
_cell.length_a   1.000
_cell.length_b   1.000
_cell.length_c   1.000
_cell.angle_alpha   90.00
_cell.angle_beta   90.00
_cell.angle_gamma   90.00
#
_symmetry.space_group_name_H-M   'P 1'
#
loop_
_entity.id
_entity.type
_entity.pdbx_description
1 polymer ?
#
loop_
_entity_poly.entity_id
_entity_poly.type
_entity_poly.pdbx_seq_one_letter_code
_entity_poly.pdbx_strand_id
1 'polypeptide(L)'
;MYDPLGLSIGSTNLVAACNGSTPVTRRAVLTLYPHCAPKVGMPNDDSDSDLKLSEPGTTMTGFVGRIGDSVALVSADGSTHDPDLLMVEALDAMVCAAGADSCSSEIAIAVPAYWKPGTVQALRDALRTHIGFVRSGMAPRLVPDSLAAMNAVNAELGIPVGGVVGLLDFGGSGTYVTLMDTGSDFEPVSATMRYLDFSGAEIDQALLLHVFEQVGHRGNLDPATTTGIGQLSQLRERCREAKERLSTDTVTELAVELPGCSTTIQVTRAQLDDLIQDRLTAFIYAFDDMLARNKTSWTDLTTVVTVGGGASIPLVRQRLSLHTRRPILTAKLPAASAATGALLLATRGERIDYRTKSSLGLLAAHAGGTGIIELPAGDVMVIDQDAMTDRELAWSQTEYGDVPVLLTRDPYDEEAPCWSMRLNLLEPAKDLPPRRRRRVRVSQVLIGLCAAVAMT
;
A
#
# COMPACT_ATOMS: atom_id res chain seq x y z
N MET A 1 -9.17 30.84 -1.41
CA MET A 1 -8.34 30.08 -2.34
C MET A 1 -7.97 28.83 -1.58
N TYR A 2 -8.34 27.65 -2.04
CA TYR A 2 -8.02 26.40 -1.34
C TYR A 2 -6.54 26.07 -1.57
N ASP A 3 -5.83 25.74 -0.52
CA ASP A 3 -4.43 25.31 -0.64
C ASP A 3 -4.40 23.85 -1.12
N PRO A 4 -3.71 23.55 -2.23
CA PRO A 4 -3.64 22.20 -2.73
C PRO A 4 -2.83 21.30 -1.79
N LEU A 5 -3.27 20.07 -1.64
CA LEU A 5 -2.64 19.04 -0.82
C LEU A 5 -2.53 17.73 -1.59
N GLY A 6 -1.36 17.12 -1.57
CA GLY A 6 -1.12 15.78 -2.10
C GLY A 6 -0.94 14.77 -0.99
N LEU A 7 -1.70 13.69 -1.00
CA LEU A 7 -1.54 12.56 -0.10
C LEU A 7 -1.09 11.32 -0.87
N SER A 8 -0.35 10.43 -0.25
CA SER A 8 -0.11 9.09 -0.80
C SER A 8 -0.33 8.00 0.22
N ILE A 9 -0.92 6.90 -0.24
CA ILE A 9 -1.22 5.72 0.56
C ILE A 9 -0.17 4.66 0.26
N GLY A 10 0.64 4.35 1.26
CA GLY A 10 1.57 3.23 1.23
C GLY A 10 1.27 2.25 2.37
N SER A 11 1.62 0.99 2.18
CA SER A 11 1.42 -0.06 3.19
C SER A 11 2.20 0.16 4.48
N THR A 12 3.30 0.89 4.41
CA THR A 12 4.20 1.15 5.54
C THR A 12 4.11 2.60 6.02
N ASN A 13 4.03 3.54 5.09
CA ASN A 13 4.01 4.97 5.36
C ASN A 13 2.87 5.65 4.61
N LEU A 14 2.29 6.65 5.23
CA LEU A 14 1.45 7.65 4.60
C LEU A 14 2.27 8.93 4.44
N VAL A 15 2.08 9.64 3.34
CA VAL A 15 2.83 10.87 3.08
C VAL A 15 1.86 11.98 2.68
N ALA A 16 2.10 13.18 3.22
CA ALA A 16 1.40 14.40 2.85
C ALA A 16 2.40 15.44 2.32
N ALA A 17 2.07 16.08 1.20
CA ALA A 17 2.86 17.13 0.56
C ALA A 17 2.03 18.39 0.41
N CYS A 18 2.57 19.53 0.91
CA CYS A 18 1.99 20.85 0.79
C CYS A 18 2.95 21.77 0.02
N ASN A 19 2.41 22.83 -0.60
CA ASN A 19 3.24 23.82 -1.26
C ASN A 19 4.19 24.52 -0.29
N GLY A 20 5.47 24.59 -0.67
CA GLY A 20 6.48 25.34 0.10
C GLY A 20 6.97 24.65 1.38
N SER A 21 6.48 23.47 1.70
CA SER A 21 6.89 22.68 2.87
C SER A 21 7.55 21.36 2.47
N THR A 22 8.39 20.82 3.35
CA THR A 22 8.89 19.45 3.19
C THR A 22 7.74 18.44 3.40
N PRO A 23 7.64 17.40 2.60
CA PRO A 23 6.61 16.38 2.79
C PRO A 23 6.67 15.74 4.17
N VAL A 24 5.52 15.58 4.80
CA VAL A 24 5.37 14.92 6.09
C VAL A 24 5.13 13.44 5.86
N THR A 25 5.95 12.60 6.45
CA THR A 25 5.82 11.14 6.40
C THR A 25 5.47 10.62 7.78
N ARG A 26 4.48 9.73 7.86
CA ARG A 26 4.10 9.02 9.09
C ARG A 26 3.95 7.53 8.79
N ARG A 27 4.21 6.69 9.78
CA ARG A 27 3.91 5.25 9.67
C ARG A 27 2.40 5.04 9.46
N ALA A 28 2.02 4.03 8.66
CA ALA A 28 0.62 3.62 8.47
C ALA A 28 0.10 2.89 9.72
N VAL A 29 0.13 3.60 10.83
CA VAL A 29 -0.32 3.21 12.17
C VAL A 29 -1.27 4.29 12.64
N LEU A 30 -2.45 3.93 13.12
CA LEU A 30 -3.46 4.85 13.62
C LEU A 30 -3.70 4.57 15.09
N THR A 31 -3.59 5.57 15.94
CA THR A 31 -3.93 5.48 17.36
C THR A 31 -5.25 6.17 17.59
N LEU A 32 -6.23 5.40 18.06
CA LEU A 32 -7.58 5.85 18.39
C LEU A 32 -7.64 6.23 19.87
N TYR A 33 -8.25 7.37 20.19
CA TYR A 33 -8.45 7.85 21.55
C TYR A 33 -9.94 8.02 21.81
N PRO A 34 -10.44 7.74 23.05
CA PRO A 34 -11.85 7.88 23.37
C PRO A 34 -12.40 9.30 23.27
N HIS A 35 -11.54 10.32 23.51
CA HIS A 35 -11.96 11.71 23.66
C HIS A 35 -11.18 12.71 22.80
N CYS A 36 -10.30 12.24 21.93
CA CYS A 36 -9.48 13.07 21.06
C CYS A 36 -9.52 12.56 19.62
N ALA A 37 -9.15 13.41 18.67
CA ALA A 37 -8.98 13.00 17.29
C ALA A 37 -7.90 11.90 17.17
N PRO A 38 -8.06 10.94 16.25
CA PRO A 38 -7.07 9.92 16.00
C PRO A 38 -5.72 10.53 15.60
N LYS A 39 -4.62 9.85 15.94
CA LYS A 39 -3.29 10.25 15.52
C LYS A 39 -2.67 9.19 14.63
N VAL A 40 -2.04 9.64 13.54
CA VAL A 40 -1.29 8.79 12.59
C VAL A 40 0.20 8.84 12.88
N GLY A 41 0.87 7.69 12.77
CA GLY A 41 2.30 7.55 13.04
C GLY A 41 2.60 6.79 14.33
N MET A 42 3.89 6.69 14.65
CA MET A 42 4.31 6.08 15.91
C MET A 42 4.09 7.07 17.07
N PRO A 43 3.82 6.59 18.29
CA PRO A 43 3.55 7.46 19.44
C PRO A 43 4.65 8.49 19.76
N ASN A 44 5.88 8.26 19.28
CA ASN A 44 7.03 9.13 19.49
C ASN A 44 7.33 10.07 18.30
N ASP A 45 6.54 10.01 17.21
CA ASP A 45 6.78 10.82 16.02
C ASP A 45 6.46 12.31 16.23
N ASP A 46 5.62 12.63 17.21
CA ASP A 46 5.26 14.01 17.54
C ASP A 46 6.16 14.53 18.66
N SER A 47 6.98 15.53 18.32
CA SER A 47 7.77 16.31 19.32
C SER A 47 6.88 17.20 20.22
N ASP A 48 5.59 17.29 19.94
CA ASP A 48 4.62 18.03 20.73
C ASP A 48 4.24 17.24 22.01
N SER A 49 5.19 17.24 22.94
CA SER A 49 5.06 16.64 24.28
C SER A 49 4.10 17.38 25.22
N ASP A 50 3.37 18.38 24.74
CA ASP A 50 2.53 19.22 25.62
C ASP A 50 1.13 18.63 25.90
N LEU A 51 0.67 17.67 25.12
CA LEU A 51 -0.52 16.88 25.47
C LEU A 51 -0.09 15.55 26.06
N LYS A 52 0.22 15.51 27.34
CA LYS A 52 0.19 14.26 28.13
C LYS A 52 -1.23 13.73 28.08
N LEU A 53 -1.54 12.98 27.01
CA LEU A 53 -2.78 12.21 26.97
C LEU A 53 -2.72 11.23 28.15
N SER A 54 -3.56 11.45 29.14
CA SER A 54 -3.61 10.66 30.37
C SER A 54 -4.13 9.24 30.15
N GLU A 55 -4.66 8.96 28.95
CA GLU A 55 -5.23 7.67 28.60
C GLU A 55 -4.46 7.01 27.45
N PRO A 56 -4.15 5.71 27.55
CA PRO A 56 -3.53 4.97 26.46
C PRO A 56 -4.51 4.83 25.31
N GLY A 57 -4.07 5.20 24.08
CA GLY A 57 -4.85 5.01 22.86
C GLY A 57 -4.77 3.57 22.36
N THR A 58 -5.76 3.15 21.59
CA THR A 58 -5.80 1.86 20.89
C THR A 58 -5.11 1.98 19.54
N THR A 59 -4.04 1.22 19.34
CA THR A 59 -3.23 1.27 18.12
C THR A 59 -3.75 0.27 17.08
N MET A 60 -4.02 0.78 15.87
CA MET A 60 -4.48 0.01 14.71
C MET A 60 -3.42 -0.02 13.62
N THR A 61 -3.17 -1.19 13.05
CA THR A 61 -2.23 -1.43 11.95
C THR A 61 -2.86 -2.33 10.89
N GLY A 62 -2.25 -2.41 9.70
CA GLY A 62 -2.67 -3.34 8.65
C GLY A 62 -3.95 -2.94 7.89
N PHE A 63 -4.61 -1.84 8.23
CA PHE A 63 -5.87 -1.40 7.62
C PHE A 63 -5.71 -1.06 6.13
N VAL A 64 -4.55 -0.58 5.69
CA VAL A 64 -4.29 -0.25 4.27
C VAL A 64 -4.48 -1.45 3.34
N GLY A 65 -4.08 -2.65 3.79
CA GLY A 65 -4.23 -3.88 3.02
C GLY A 65 -5.63 -4.51 3.08
N ARG A 66 -6.53 -3.92 3.86
CA ARG A 66 -7.86 -4.47 4.15
C ARG A 66 -9.00 -3.60 3.62
N ILE A 67 -8.70 -2.54 2.87
CA ILE A 67 -9.70 -1.65 2.26
C ILE A 67 -10.58 -2.44 1.29
N GLY A 68 -11.89 -2.29 1.46
CA GLY A 68 -12.90 -3.04 0.72
C GLY A 68 -13.13 -4.47 1.26
N ASP A 69 -12.53 -4.82 2.41
CA ASP A 69 -12.78 -6.11 3.06
C ASP A 69 -14.00 -5.99 3.99
N SER A 70 -14.92 -6.93 3.85
CA SER A 70 -16.12 -6.98 4.71
C SER A 70 -15.83 -7.42 6.16
N VAL A 71 -14.62 -7.88 6.45
CA VAL A 71 -14.22 -8.34 7.78
C VAL A 71 -13.55 -7.22 8.55
N ALA A 72 -14.14 -6.83 9.67
CA ALA A 72 -13.59 -5.80 10.55
C ALA A 72 -12.23 -6.19 11.15
N LEU A 73 -11.41 -5.19 11.42
CA LEU A 73 -10.19 -5.34 12.21
C LEU A 73 -10.54 -5.34 13.70
N VAL A 74 -9.88 -6.23 14.45
CA VAL A 74 -10.07 -6.35 15.90
C VAL A 74 -8.86 -5.72 16.58
N SER A 75 -9.11 -4.77 17.46
CA SER A 75 -8.09 -4.12 18.29
C SER A 75 -7.72 -4.97 19.52
N ALA A 76 -6.68 -4.58 20.24
CA ALA A 76 -6.18 -5.29 21.41
C ALA A 76 -7.21 -5.34 22.57
N ASP A 77 -8.13 -4.39 22.64
CA ASP A 77 -9.21 -4.34 23.62
C ASP A 77 -10.45 -5.15 23.19
N GLY A 78 -10.42 -5.78 22.00
CA GLY A 78 -11.50 -6.58 21.44
C GLY A 78 -12.55 -5.77 20.68
N SER A 79 -12.40 -4.45 20.54
CA SER A 79 -13.30 -3.65 19.71
C SER A 79 -13.06 -3.93 18.21
N THR A 80 -14.12 -3.79 17.41
CA THR A 80 -14.08 -4.06 15.97
C THR A 80 -14.16 -2.75 15.20
N HIS A 81 -13.32 -2.62 14.18
CA HIS A 81 -13.20 -1.40 13.39
C HIS A 81 -13.24 -1.73 11.89
N ASP A 82 -13.98 -0.93 11.15
CA ASP A 82 -14.06 -1.01 9.70
C ASP A 82 -12.73 -0.50 9.09
N PRO A 83 -12.03 -1.30 8.24
CA PRO A 83 -10.77 -0.89 7.62
C PRO A 83 -10.89 0.36 6.75
N ASP A 84 -12.03 0.55 6.06
CA ASP A 84 -12.26 1.68 5.18
C ASP A 84 -12.36 2.99 5.99
N LEU A 85 -13.06 2.94 7.12
CA LEU A 85 -13.16 4.07 8.04
C LEU A 85 -11.81 4.38 8.71
N LEU A 86 -11.06 3.36 9.15
CA LEU A 86 -9.71 3.57 9.70
C LEU A 86 -8.79 4.25 8.70
N MET A 87 -8.90 3.88 7.41
CA MET A 87 -8.08 4.52 6.37
C MET A 87 -8.42 6.00 6.20
N VAL A 88 -9.69 6.34 6.21
CA VAL A 88 -10.13 7.74 6.05
C VAL A 88 -9.76 8.57 7.27
N GLU A 89 -9.90 8.04 8.47
CA GLU A 89 -9.41 8.67 9.71
C GLU A 89 -7.89 8.89 9.67
N ALA A 90 -7.13 7.93 9.16
CA ALA A 90 -5.69 8.06 9.02
C ALA A 90 -5.31 9.14 7.98
N LEU A 91 -6.07 9.28 6.89
CA LEU A 91 -5.88 10.33 5.91
C LEU A 91 -6.20 11.72 6.49
N ASP A 92 -7.27 11.85 7.25
CA ASP A 92 -7.63 13.11 7.93
C ASP A 92 -6.57 13.50 8.95
N ALA A 93 -6.08 12.53 9.74
CA ALA A 93 -4.97 12.74 10.65
C ALA A 93 -3.66 13.14 9.92
N MET A 94 -3.43 12.64 8.70
CA MET A 94 -2.30 13.06 7.86
C MET A 94 -2.45 14.51 7.37
N VAL A 95 -3.66 14.94 7.02
CA VAL A 95 -3.94 16.33 6.66
C VAL A 95 -3.61 17.26 7.83
N CYS A 96 -4.07 16.91 9.04
CA CYS A 96 -3.76 17.64 10.26
C CYS A 96 -2.25 17.66 10.56
N ALA A 97 -1.56 16.52 10.42
CA ALA A 97 -0.11 16.42 10.63
C ALA A 97 0.71 17.29 9.64
N ALA A 98 0.15 17.54 8.45
CA ALA A 98 0.74 18.45 7.47
C ALA A 98 0.42 19.95 7.75
N GLY A 99 -0.32 20.25 8.80
CA GLY A 99 -0.75 21.61 9.14
C GLY A 99 -1.82 22.16 8.21
N ALA A 100 -2.54 21.28 7.48
CA ALA A 100 -3.63 21.64 6.57
C ALA A 100 -4.99 21.35 7.21
N ASP A 101 -6.05 21.76 6.52
CA ASP A 101 -7.44 21.46 6.89
C ASP A 101 -8.12 20.76 5.72
N SER A 102 -8.65 19.57 5.96
CA SER A 102 -9.35 18.77 4.96
C SER A 102 -10.59 19.47 4.40
N CYS A 103 -11.18 20.41 5.16
CA CYS A 103 -12.32 21.20 4.73
C CYS A 103 -11.94 22.35 3.79
N SER A 104 -10.70 22.82 3.81
CA SER A 104 -10.25 24.00 3.07
C SER A 104 -9.27 23.70 1.96
N SER A 105 -8.80 22.45 1.83
CA SER A 105 -7.78 22.05 0.87
C SER A 105 -8.37 21.36 -0.37
N GLU A 106 -7.77 21.63 -1.53
CA GLU A 106 -8.00 20.83 -2.73
C GLU A 106 -7.08 19.59 -2.67
N ILE A 107 -7.66 18.41 -2.41
CA ILE A 107 -6.92 17.22 -2.07
C ILE A 107 -6.88 16.25 -3.25
N ALA A 108 -5.67 15.80 -3.61
CA ALA A 108 -5.47 14.62 -4.44
C ALA A 108 -4.77 13.53 -3.64
N ILE A 109 -5.26 12.29 -3.76
CA ILE A 109 -4.75 11.13 -3.04
C ILE A 109 -4.18 10.15 -4.04
N ALA A 110 -2.88 9.91 -3.99
CA ALA A 110 -2.22 8.86 -4.75
C ALA A 110 -2.54 7.50 -4.11
N VAL A 111 -3.22 6.65 -4.85
CA VAL A 111 -3.61 5.29 -4.45
C VAL A 111 -2.76 4.26 -5.17
N PRO A 112 -2.43 3.11 -4.57
CA PRO A 112 -1.64 2.09 -5.22
C PRO A 112 -2.23 1.65 -6.56
N ALA A 113 -1.43 1.75 -7.64
CA ALA A 113 -1.86 1.45 -9.01
C ALA A 113 -2.27 -0.03 -9.20
N TYR A 114 -1.85 -0.92 -8.32
CA TYR A 114 -2.22 -2.34 -8.34
C TYR A 114 -3.56 -2.64 -7.65
N TRP A 115 -4.19 -1.64 -7.02
CA TRP A 115 -5.50 -1.86 -6.40
C TRP A 115 -6.56 -2.17 -7.43
N LYS A 116 -7.45 -3.08 -7.06
CA LYS A 116 -8.61 -3.40 -7.87
C LYS A 116 -9.61 -2.22 -7.87
N PRO A 117 -10.42 -2.08 -8.92
CA PRO A 117 -11.45 -1.03 -8.98
C PRO A 117 -12.39 -1.02 -7.76
N GLY A 118 -12.75 -2.20 -7.24
CA GLY A 118 -13.56 -2.33 -6.03
C GLY A 118 -12.92 -1.73 -4.78
N THR A 119 -11.61 -1.92 -4.59
CA THR A 119 -10.87 -1.32 -3.47
C THR A 119 -10.83 0.21 -3.56
N VAL A 120 -10.60 0.74 -4.77
CA VAL A 120 -10.62 2.19 -5.02
C VAL A 120 -12.01 2.77 -4.79
N GLN A 121 -13.06 2.02 -5.19
CA GLN A 121 -14.43 2.43 -4.95
C GLN A 121 -14.80 2.43 -3.47
N ALA A 122 -14.38 1.42 -2.70
CA ALA A 122 -14.58 1.36 -1.24
C ALA A 122 -13.96 2.58 -0.55
N LEU A 123 -12.70 2.92 -0.88
CA LEU A 123 -12.07 4.14 -0.36
C LEU A 123 -12.85 5.40 -0.76
N ARG A 124 -13.30 5.50 -2.02
CA ARG A 124 -14.07 6.65 -2.49
C ARG A 124 -15.38 6.81 -1.72
N ASP A 125 -16.06 5.72 -1.46
CA ASP A 125 -17.33 5.73 -0.73
C ASP A 125 -17.11 6.09 0.75
N ALA A 126 -16.06 5.57 1.38
CA ALA A 126 -15.68 5.95 2.74
C ALA A 126 -15.31 7.45 2.85
N LEU A 127 -14.55 7.99 1.90
CA LEU A 127 -14.21 9.42 1.85
C LEU A 127 -15.46 10.31 1.75
N ARG A 128 -16.50 9.86 1.02
CA ARG A 128 -17.77 10.58 0.88
C ARG A 128 -18.61 10.61 2.16
N THR A 129 -18.38 9.70 3.08
CA THR A 129 -19.10 9.63 4.36
C THR A 129 -18.36 10.37 5.47
N HIS A 130 -17.08 10.63 5.33
CA HIS A 130 -16.26 11.26 6.36
C HIS A 130 -16.47 12.78 6.40
N ILE A 131 -16.82 13.30 7.57
CA ILE A 131 -17.24 14.69 7.74
C ILE A 131 -16.16 15.70 7.37
N GLY A 132 -14.87 15.37 7.62
CA GLY A 132 -13.72 16.19 7.27
C GLY A 132 -13.64 16.45 5.76
N PHE A 133 -13.80 15.41 4.96
CA PHE A 133 -13.68 15.50 3.50
C PHE A 133 -14.98 15.98 2.80
N VAL A 134 -16.14 15.81 3.41
CA VAL A 134 -17.43 16.21 2.82
C VAL A 134 -17.72 17.70 2.99
N ARG A 135 -17.23 18.33 4.06
CA ARG A 135 -17.49 19.76 4.35
C ARG A 135 -17.01 20.72 3.26
N SER A 136 -15.94 20.37 2.56
CA SER A 136 -15.43 21.22 1.46
C SER A 136 -16.38 21.29 0.25
N GLY A 137 -17.35 20.38 0.13
CA GLY A 137 -18.16 20.20 -1.06
C GLY A 137 -17.39 19.64 -2.27
N MET A 138 -16.08 19.42 -2.12
CA MET A 138 -15.20 18.81 -3.12
C MET A 138 -14.65 17.50 -2.57
N ALA A 139 -15.04 16.38 -3.20
CA ALA A 139 -14.45 15.09 -2.83
C ALA A 139 -12.98 15.03 -3.25
N PRO A 140 -12.08 14.44 -2.43
CA PRO A 140 -10.70 14.22 -2.81
C PRO A 140 -10.59 13.44 -4.13
N ARG A 141 -9.64 13.83 -4.96
CA ARG A 141 -9.36 13.14 -6.23
C ARG A 141 -8.45 11.94 -5.97
N LEU A 142 -8.83 10.78 -6.51
CA LEU A 142 -7.99 9.58 -6.43
C LEU A 142 -7.20 9.43 -7.74
N VAL A 143 -5.88 9.34 -7.63
CA VAL A 143 -4.97 9.19 -8.77
C VAL A 143 -4.06 7.97 -8.56
N PRO A 144 -3.67 7.24 -9.61
CA PRO A 144 -2.67 6.18 -9.47
C PRO A 144 -1.34 6.73 -8.93
N ASP A 145 -0.75 6.06 -7.96
CA ASP A 145 0.55 6.44 -7.39
C ASP A 145 1.66 6.46 -8.44
N SER A 146 1.63 5.55 -9.42
CA SER A 146 2.55 5.50 -10.54
C SER A 146 2.47 6.77 -11.40
N LEU A 147 1.26 7.22 -11.74
CA LEU A 147 1.08 8.46 -12.51
C LEU A 147 1.51 9.68 -11.70
N ALA A 148 1.13 9.74 -10.43
CA ALA A 148 1.52 10.81 -9.54
C ALA A 148 3.05 10.88 -9.39
N ALA A 149 3.72 9.76 -9.09
CA ALA A 149 5.16 9.70 -8.95
C ALA A 149 5.90 10.11 -10.22
N MET A 150 5.43 9.68 -11.41
CA MET A 150 6.03 10.10 -12.69
C MET A 150 5.90 11.59 -12.92
N ASN A 151 4.76 12.21 -12.59
CA ASN A 151 4.60 13.66 -12.67
C ASN A 151 5.57 14.40 -11.76
N ALA A 152 5.81 13.91 -10.53
CA ALA A 152 6.78 14.50 -9.61
C ALA A 152 8.21 14.40 -10.16
N VAL A 153 8.62 13.21 -10.60
CA VAL A 153 9.97 12.99 -11.16
C VAL A 153 10.18 13.79 -12.45
N ASN A 154 9.16 13.87 -13.30
CA ASN A 154 9.25 14.70 -14.52
C ASN A 154 9.39 16.18 -14.20
N ALA A 155 8.67 16.68 -13.21
CA ALA A 155 8.77 18.08 -12.78
C ALA A 155 10.14 18.41 -12.17
N GLU A 156 10.77 17.45 -11.46
CA GLU A 156 12.07 17.64 -10.81
C GLU A 156 13.27 17.45 -11.75
N LEU A 157 13.25 16.38 -12.55
CA LEU A 157 14.44 15.93 -13.30
C LEU A 157 14.31 16.08 -14.81
N GLY A 158 13.09 16.24 -15.32
CA GLY A 158 12.81 16.22 -16.76
C GLY A 158 12.93 14.81 -17.35
N ILE A 159 11.86 14.29 -17.92
CA ILE A 159 11.87 12.99 -18.59
C ILE A 159 11.78 13.23 -20.11
N PRO A 160 12.65 12.60 -20.93
CA PRO A 160 12.58 12.73 -22.37
C PRO A 160 11.20 12.33 -22.91
N VAL A 161 10.63 13.17 -23.79
CA VAL A 161 9.35 12.90 -24.44
C VAL A 161 9.54 11.95 -25.63
N GLY A 162 8.60 11.03 -25.80
CA GLY A 162 8.58 10.06 -26.89
C GLY A 162 9.35 8.80 -26.55
N GLY A 163 8.66 7.79 -26.11
CA GLY A 163 9.18 6.47 -25.78
C GLY A 163 8.60 5.90 -24.49
N VAL A 164 9.05 4.74 -24.14
CA VAL A 164 8.61 4.01 -22.95
C VAL A 164 9.61 4.19 -21.81
N VAL A 165 9.11 4.48 -20.62
CA VAL A 165 9.91 4.49 -19.38
C VAL A 165 9.45 3.37 -18.45
N GLY A 166 10.41 2.79 -17.73
CA GLY A 166 10.11 1.85 -16.64
C GLY A 166 10.09 2.59 -15.32
N LEU A 167 8.93 2.66 -14.68
CA LEU A 167 8.79 3.13 -13.30
C LEU A 167 8.89 1.94 -12.34
N LEU A 168 9.86 2.00 -11.43
CA LEU A 168 10.09 1.01 -10.38
C LEU A 168 9.82 1.65 -9.03
N ASP A 169 8.76 1.22 -8.36
CA ASP A 169 8.43 1.64 -7.01
C ASP A 169 8.86 0.57 -6.00
N PHE A 170 9.90 0.87 -5.23
CA PHE A 170 10.44 0.02 -4.18
C PHE A 170 9.72 0.30 -2.86
N GLY A 171 8.56 -0.31 -2.71
CA GLY A 171 7.64 -0.08 -1.60
C GLY A 171 7.90 -0.94 -0.35
N GLY A 172 7.08 -0.72 0.67
CA GLY A 172 7.16 -1.46 1.94
C GLY A 172 6.68 -2.90 1.85
N SER A 173 5.65 -3.21 1.05
CA SER A 173 5.05 -4.54 0.90
C SER A 173 5.35 -5.22 -0.44
N GLY A 174 6.10 -4.58 -1.32
CA GLY A 174 6.46 -5.12 -2.64
C GLY A 174 7.21 -4.09 -3.46
N THR A 175 7.75 -4.55 -4.57
CA THR A 175 8.26 -3.71 -5.65
C THR A 175 7.27 -3.77 -6.80
N TYR A 176 6.91 -2.61 -7.33
CA TYR A 176 5.92 -2.47 -8.39
C TYR A 176 6.58 -1.89 -9.62
N VAL A 177 6.30 -2.48 -10.79
CA VAL A 177 6.87 -2.04 -12.06
C VAL A 177 5.76 -1.66 -13.02
N THR A 178 5.79 -0.44 -13.51
CA THR A 178 4.84 0.06 -14.51
C THR A 178 5.62 0.58 -15.72
N LEU A 179 5.31 0.10 -16.91
CA LEU A 179 5.81 0.67 -18.15
C LEU A 179 4.86 1.78 -18.58
N MET A 180 5.38 2.96 -18.90
CA MET A 180 4.58 4.15 -19.17
C MET A 180 5.08 4.85 -20.44
N ASP A 181 4.12 5.35 -21.25
CA ASP A 181 4.43 6.12 -22.46
C ASP A 181 4.59 7.60 -22.12
N THR A 182 5.75 8.16 -22.42
CA THR A 182 6.05 9.58 -22.20
C THR A 182 5.42 10.50 -23.22
N GLY A 183 4.93 9.96 -24.35
CA GLY A 183 4.21 10.71 -25.37
C GLY A 183 2.72 10.89 -25.08
N SER A 184 2.18 10.10 -24.13
CA SER A 184 0.76 10.03 -23.79
C SER A 184 0.52 10.33 -22.31
N ASP A 185 1.07 11.43 -21.78
CA ASP A 185 0.91 11.86 -20.37
C ASP A 185 1.18 10.77 -19.34
N PHE A 186 2.18 9.93 -19.60
CA PHE A 186 2.55 8.78 -18.75
C PHE A 186 1.44 7.73 -18.62
N GLU A 187 0.67 7.48 -19.67
CA GLU A 187 -0.26 6.36 -19.66
C GLU A 187 0.48 5.02 -19.53
N PRO A 188 0.00 4.11 -18.65
CA PRO A 188 0.54 2.77 -18.56
C PRO A 188 0.36 2.00 -19.87
N VAL A 189 1.44 1.46 -20.44
CA VAL A 189 1.40 0.61 -21.65
C VAL A 189 1.15 -0.86 -21.31
N SER A 190 1.22 -1.22 -20.04
CA SER A 190 0.95 -2.58 -19.53
C SER A 190 0.42 -2.53 -18.11
N ALA A 191 -0.18 -3.63 -17.65
CA ALA A 191 -0.54 -3.78 -16.25
C ALA A 191 0.70 -3.71 -15.35
N THR A 192 0.55 -3.08 -14.19
CA THR A 192 1.61 -2.99 -13.19
C THR A 192 2.00 -4.38 -12.69
N MET A 193 3.26 -4.75 -12.85
CA MET A 193 3.81 -5.97 -12.25
C MET A 193 4.01 -5.76 -10.76
N ARG A 194 3.59 -6.73 -9.96
CA ARG A 194 3.80 -6.76 -8.53
C ARG A 194 4.79 -7.87 -8.17
N TYR A 195 5.91 -7.51 -7.52
CA TYR A 195 6.93 -8.44 -7.04
C TYR A 195 7.06 -8.33 -5.52
N LEU A 196 6.80 -9.41 -4.78
CA LEU A 196 6.69 -9.39 -3.33
C LEU A 196 7.98 -9.75 -2.61
N ASP A 197 8.85 -10.57 -3.23
CA ASP A 197 10.03 -11.13 -2.59
C ASP A 197 11.19 -10.12 -2.44
N PHE A 198 11.02 -8.89 -3.00
CA PHE A 198 11.88 -7.76 -2.74
C PHE A 198 11.04 -6.56 -2.30
N SER A 199 11.00 -6.31 -1.01
CA SER A 199 10.22 -5.26 -0.38
C SER A 199 10.88 -4.76 0.90
N GLY A 200 10.46 -3.60 1.39
CA GLY A 200 10.93 -3.09 2.68
C GLY A 200 10.74 -4.08 3.82
N ALA A 201 9.59 -4.76 3.88
CA ALA A 201 9.27 -5.74 4.91
C ALA A 201 10.14 -7.00 4.83
N GLU A 202 10.47 -7.48 3.61
CA GLU A 202 11.37 -8.60 3.41
C GLU A 202 12.81 -8.27 3.80
N ILE A 203 13.24 -7.03 3.56
CA ILE A 203 14.54 -6.52 4.01
C ILE A 203 14.59 -6.43 5.54
N ASP A 204 13.53 -5.89 6.17
CA ASP A 204 13.41 -5.83 7.64
C ASP A 204 13.48 -7.23 8.25
N GLN A 205 12.82 -8.21 7.63
CA GLN A 205 12.84 -9.60 8.07
C GLN A 205 14.24 -10.24 7.93
N ALA A 206 14.94 -9.98 6.82
CA ALA A 206 16.29 -10.46 6.63
C ALA A 206 17.25 -9.88 7.68
N LEU A 207 17.13 -8.59 7.98
CA LEU A 207 17.92 -7.92 9.01
C LEU A 207 17.58 -8.45 10.40
N LEU A 208 16.31 -8.68 10.72
CA LEU A 208 15.87 -9.26 11.99
C LEU A 208 16.49 -10.66 12.21
N LEU A 209 16.49 -11.51 11.18
CA LEU A 209 17.12 -12.84 11.27
C LEU A 209 18.62 -12.73 11.49
N HIS A 210 19.29 -11.81 10.80
CA HIS A 210 20.72 -11.54 11.01
C HIS A 210 21.02 -11.08 12.44
N VAL A 211 20.19 -10.23 13.02
CA VAL A 211 20.28 -9.80 14.41
C VAL A 211 20.17 -10.99 15.36
N PHE A 212 19.22 -11.90 15.16
CA PHE A 212 19.07 -13.11 15.98
C PHE A 212 20.29 -14.02 15.91
N GLU A 213 20.90 -14.15 14.73
CA GLU A 213 22.11 -14.94 14.57
C GLU A 213 23.28 -14.32 15.34
N GLN A 214 23.44 -12.99 15.29
CA GLN A 214 24.52 -12.27 15.98
C GLN A 214 24.40 -12.36 17.50
N VAL A 215 23.21 -12.26 18.06
CA VAL A 215 23.02 -12.34 19.53
C VAL A 215 22.94 -13.77 20.04
N GLY A 216 23.10 -14.77 19.17
CA GLY A 216 23.08 -16.20 19.55
C GLY A 216 21.71 -16.69 20.04
N HIS A 217 20.66 -15.92 19.81
CA HIS A 217 19.29 -16.23 20.25
C HIS A 217 18.63 -17.25 19.32
N ARG A 218 19.11 -18.49 19.34
CA ARG A 218 18.48 -19.60 18.63
C ARG A 218 17.34 -20.17 19.48
N GLY A 219 16.20 -19.52 19.48
CA GLY A 219 14.95 -20.25 19.67
C GLY A 219 14.36 -20.36 21.07
N ASN A 220 14.62 -19.47 22.02
CA ASN A 220 13.93 -19.45 23.32
C ASN A 220 12.96 -18.27 23.51
N LEU A 221 12.49 -17.67 22.41
CA LEU A 221 11.32 -16.81 22.49
C LEU A 221 10.11 -17.74 22.59
N ASP A 222 9.47 -17.76 23.74
CA ASP A 222 8.15 -18.36 23.85
C ASP A 222 7.16 -17.40 23.17
N PRO A 223 6.73 -17.71 21.92
CA PRO A 223 5.83 -16.83 21.19
C PRO A 223 4.43 -16.78 21.80
N ALA A 224 4.17 -17.55 22.83
CA ALA A 224 2.91 -17.56 23.56
C ALA A 224 2.81 -16.45 24.62
N THR A 225 3.90 -15.73 24.92
CA THR A 225 3.85 -14.63 25.88
C THR A 225 3.59 -13.29 25.17
N THR A 226 2.58 -12.56 25.61
CA THR A 226 2.23 -11.22 25.11
C THR A 226 3.42 -10.26 25.16
N THR A 227 4.28 -10.39 26.17
CA THR A 227 5.52 -9.61 26.33
C THR A 227 6.53 -9.93 25.22
N GLY A 228 6.67 -11.21 24.84
CA GLY A 228 7.58 -11.63 23.76
C GLY A 228 7.16 -11.09 22.39
N ILE A 229 5.84 -11.06 22.12
CA ILE A 229 5.29 -10.49 20.87
C ILE A 229 5.58 -9.00 20.79
N GLY A 230 5.35 -8.25 21.87
CA GLY A 230 5.61 -6.80 21.91
C GLY A 230 7.08 -6.46 21.69
N GLN A 231 7.99 -7.19 22.34
CA GLN A 231 9.45 -7.00 22.19
C GLN A 231 9.93 -7.34 20.77
N LEU A 232 9.38 -8.39 20.15
CA LEU A 232 9.68 -8.76 18.77
C LEU A 232 9.20 -7.68 17.78
N SER A 233 8.02 -7.12 17.99
CA SER A 233 7.49 -6.03 17.18
C SER A 233 8.35 -4.77 17.30
N GLN A 234 8.82 -4.44 18.51
CA GLN A 234 9.74 -3.33 18.71
C GLN A 234 11.09 -3.57 18.05
N LEU A 235 11.65 -4.77 18.17
CA LEU A 235 12.92 -5.11 17.52
C LEU A 235 12.78 -5.01 15.98
N ARG A 236 11.66 -5.44 15.42
CA ARG A 236 11.39 -5.31 13.99
C ARG A 236 11.35 -3.84 13.55
N GLU A 237 10.73 -2.96 14.35
CA GLU A 237 10.72 -1.53 14.04
C GLU A 237 12.14 -0.93 14.13
N ARG A 238 12.95 -1.31 15.13
CA ARG A 238 14.36 -0.92 15.22
C ARG A 238 15.19 -1.41 14.02
N CYS A 239 14.92 -2.62 13.51
CA CYS A 239 15.54 -3.12 12.27
C CYS A 239 15.14 -2.24 11.07
N ARG A 240 13.88 -1.84 10.98
CA ARG A 240 13.41 -0.93 9.93
C ARG A 240 14.10 0.43 10.01
N GLU A 241 14.17 1.04 11.17
CA GLU A 241 14.90 2.28 11.39
C GLU A 241 16.38 2.16 11.04
N ALA A 242 17.02 1.04 11.42
CA ALA A 242 18.41 0.77 11.09
C ALA A 242 18.60 0.66 9.57
N LYS A 243 17.74 -0.06 8.85
CA LYS A 243 17.74 -0.13 7.39
C LYS A 243 17.60 1.27 6.76
N GLU A 244 16.70 2.09 7.26
CA GLU A 244 16.48 3.45 6.74
C GLU A 244 17.73 4.33 6.96
N ARG A 245 18.33 4.29 8.15
CA ARG A 245 19.59 4.98 8.43
C ARG A 245 20.75 4.50 7.56
N LEU A 246 20.85 3.20 7.29
CA LEU A 246 21.89 2.63 6.42
C LEU A 246 21.76 3.04 4.95
N SER A 247 20.68 3.69 4.54
CA SER A 247 20.59 4.31 3.21
C SER A 247 21.48 5.55 3.09
N THR A 248 21.74 6.26 4.19
CA THR A 248 22.63 7.44 4.27
C THR A 248 23.95 7.14 4.96
N ASP A 249 23.91 6.36 6.04
CA ASP A 249 25.06 6.06 6.88
C ASP A 249 25.71 4.73 6.50
N THR A 250 26.98 4.58 6.79
CA THR A 250 27.70 3.30 6.53
C THR A 250 27.60 2.31 7.67
N VAL A 251 27.28 2.80 8.88
CA VAL A 251 27.18 2.02 10.12
C VAL A 251 26.06 2.61 10.97
N THR A 252 25.29 1.76 11.63
CA THR A 252 24.29 2.19 12.62
C THR A 252 24.31 1.25 13.84
N GLU A 253 23.88 1.77 14.98
CA GLU A 253 23.67 1.00 16.20
C GLU A 253 22.20 0.55 16.28
N LEU A 254 22.01 -0.69 16.73
CA LEU A 254 20.70 -1.30 16.92
C LEU A 254 20.63 -1.89 18.33
N ALA A 255 19.75 -1.36 19.17
CA ALA A 255 19.48 -1.88 20.49
C ALA A 255 18.57 -3.13 20.39
N VAL A 256 19.01 -4.22 20.98
CA VAL A 256 18.29 -5.49 21.05
C VAL A 256 17.80 -5.70 22.47
N GLU A 257 16.49 -5.71 22.66
CA GLU A 257 15.82 -5.93 23.93
C GLU A 257 14.88 -7.12 23.79
N LEU A 258 15.34 -8.28 24.21
CA LEU A 258 14.61 -9.54 24.19
C LEU A 258 14.62 -10.15 25.59
N PRO A 259 13.70 -11.08 25.92
CA PRO A 259 13.73 -11.76 27.19
C PRO A 259 15.07 -12.44 27.42
N GLY A 260 15.79 -12.02 28.48
CA GLY A 260 17.10 -12.54 28.81
C GLY A 260 18.28 -12.02 27.97
N CYS A 261 18.05 -11.06 27.06
CA CYS A 261 19.10 -10.44 26.27
C CYS A 261 18.84 -8.94 26.10
N SER A 262 19.71 -8.10 26.66
CA SER A 262 19.73 -6.66 26.42
C SER A 262 21.14 -6.29 25.99
N THR A 263 21.28 -5.88 24.72
CA THR A 263 22.58 -5.54 24.12
C THR A 263 22.40 -4.54 22.99
N THR A 264 23.48 -3.91 22.57
CA THR A 264 23.54 -3.07 21.38
C THR A 264 24.50 -3.70 20.39
N ILE A 265 24.08 -3.86 19.15
CA ILE A 265 24.92 -4.36 18.06
C ILE A 265 25.14 -3.26 17.03
N GLN A 266 26.25 -3.35 16.31
CA GLN A 266 26.52 -2.50 15.16
C GLN A 266 26.15 -3.26 13.89
N VAL A 267 25.43 -2.59 13.00
CA VAL A 267 25.08 -3.10 11.67
C VAL A 267 25.68 -2.16 10.63
N THR A 268 26.33 -2.74 9.64
CA THR A 268 26.94 -1.98 8.53
C THR A 268 26.11 -2.07 7.27
N ARG A 269 26.26 -1.05 6.39
CA ARG A 269 25.66 -1.08 5.05
C ARG A 269 26.12 -2.29 4.24
N ALA A 270 27.38 -2.67 4.34
CA ALA A 270 27.91 -3.85 3.63
C ALA A 270 27.19 -5.13 4.05
N GLN A 271 26.90 -5.31 5.34
CA GLN A 271 26.11 -6.45 5.82
C GLN A 271 24.68 -6.41 5.29
N LEU A 272 24.05 -5.22 5.26
CA LEU A 272 22.72 -5.08 4.67
C LEU A 272 22.74 -5.40 3.17
N ASP A 273 23.73 -4.91 2.43
CA ASP A 273 23.90 -5.17 1.01
C ASP A 273 24.06 -6.68 0.74
N ASP A 274 24.85 -7.39 1.55
CA ASP A 274 25.03 -8.84 1.46
C ASP A 274 23.73 -9.61 1.72
N LEU A 275 22.89 -9.14 2.65
CA LEU A 275 21.60 -9.76 2.97
C LEU A 275 20.56 -9.63 1.85
N ILE A 276 20.63 -8.55 1.06
CA ILE A 276 19.57 -8.23 0.08
C ILE A 276 19.97 -8.46 -1.38
N GLN A 277 21.27 -8.61 -1.69
CA GLN A 277 21.76 -8.66 -3.08
C GLN A 277 21.14 -9.77 -3.92
N ASP A 278 20.92 -10.96 -3.36
CA ASP A 278 20.37 -12.10 -4.10
C ASP A 278 18.88 -11.88 -4.43
N ARG A 279 18.11 -11.34 -3.48
CA ARG A 279 16.70 -10.98 -3.68
C ARG A 279 16.54 -9.86 -4.71
N LEU A 280 17.43 -8.85 -4.67
CA LEU A 280 17.46 -7.77 -5.66
C LEU A 280 17.81 -8.32 -7.05
N THR A 281 18.74 -9.26 -7.13
CA THR A 281 19.10 -9.92 -8.38
C THR A 281 17.93 -10.71 -8.96
N ALA A 282 17.20 -11.46 -8.12
CA ALA A 282 16.00 -12.17 -8.51
C ALA A 282 14.89 -11.22 -9.01
N PHE A 283 14.73 -10.06 -8.35
CA PHE A 283 13.82 -9.02 -8.84
C PHE A 283 14.21 -8.51 -10.24
N ILE A 284 15.48 -8.24 -10.47
CA ILE A 284 15.98 -7.74 -11.77
C ILE A 284 15.66 -8.76 -12.87
N TYR A 285 15.86 -10.05 -12.63
CA TYR A 285 15.50 -11.10 -13.60
C TYR A 285 13.98 -11.22 -13.80
N ALA A 286 13.18 -11.05 -12.76
CA ALA A 286 11.73 -11.02 -12.90
C ALA A 286 11.27 -9.82 -13.76
N PHE A 287 12.00 -8.70 -13.68
CA PHE A 287 11.75 -7.55 -14.55
C PHE A 287 12.21 -7.84 -16.00
N ASP A 288 13.33 -8.51 -16.23
CA ASP A 288 13.73 -8.97 -17.56
C ASP A 288 12.62 -9.82 -18.21
N ASP A 289 12.05 -10.77 -17.45
CA ASP A 289 10.94 -11.60 -17.92
C ASP A 289 9.68 -10.78 -18.22
N MET A 290 9.38 -9.77 -17.42
CA MET A 290 8.25 -8.86 -17.65
C MET A 290 8.45 -8.05 -18.93
N LEU A 291 9.62 -7.50 -19.17
CA LEU A 291 9.96 -6.80 -20.41
C LEU A 291 9.79 -7.72 -21.63
N ALA A 292 10.33 -8.94 -21.56
CA ALA A 292 10.22 -9.92 -22.64
C ALA A 292 8.76 -10.28 -22.96
N ARG A 293 7.91 -10.46 -21.93
CA ARG A 293 6.46 -10.71 -22.12
C ARG A 293 5.76 -9.55 -22.81
N ASN A 294 6.17 -8.32 -22.55
CA ASN A 294 5.65 -7.12 -23.21
C ASN A 294 6.36 -6.82 -24.56
N LYS A 295 7.19 -7.76 -25.08
CA LYS A 295 7.96 -7.60 -26.32
C LYS A 295 8.84 -6.35 -26.31
N THR A 296 9.34 -6.00 -25.15
CA THR A 296 10.17 -4.83 -24.85
C THR A 296 11.49 -5.32 -24.25
N SER A 297 12.55 -4.58 -24.42
CA SER A 297 13.85 -4.82 -23.82
C SER A 297 14.35 -3.57 -23.08
N TRP A 298 15.40 -3.69 -22.30
CA TRP A 298 16.05 -2.53 -21.68
C TRP A 298 16.49 -1.49 -22.70
N THR A 299 16.83 -1.92 -23.92
CA THR A 299 17.26 -1.01 -25.00
C THR A 299 16.11 -0.17 -25.55
N ASP A 300 14.89 -0.61 -25.38
CA ASP A 300 13.69 0.11 -25.85
C ASP A 300 13.20 1.12 -24.82
N LEU A 301 13.65 1.00 -23.55
CA LEU A 301 13.35 1.98 -22.53
C LEU A 301 14.19 3.25 -22.72
N THR A 302 13.55 4.39 -22.73
CA THR A 302 14.22 5.71 -22.75
C THR A 302 15.02 5.92 -21.47
N THR A 303 14.46 5.60 -20.34
CA THR A 303 15.07 5.67 -19.00
C THR A 303 14.36 4.75 -18.02
N VAL A 304 14.97 4.55 -16.87
CA VAL A 304 14.36 3.87 -15.72
C VAL A 304 14.21 4.87 -14.58
N VAL A 305 13.02 4.96 -14.03
CA VAL A 305 12.70 5.83 -12.91
C VAL A 305 12.52 4.98 -11.66
N THR A 306 13.15 5.37 -10.56
CA THR A 306 13.03 4.66 -9.28
C THR A 306 12.43 5.57 -8.23
N VAL A 307 11.39 5.08 -7.54
CA VAL A 307 10.65 5.75 -6.47
C VAL A 307 10.42 4.79 -5.31
N GLY A 308 9.73 5.26 -4.26
CA GLY A 308 9.52 4.49 -3.04
C GLY A 308 10.72 4.54 -2.08
N GLY A 309 10.50 4.14 -0.83
CA GLY A 309 11.54 4.20 0.22
C GLY A 309 12.77 3.36 -0.09
N GLY A 310 12.59 2.19 -0.69
CA GLY A 310 13.69 1.27 -1.06
C GLY A 310 14.58 1.81 -2.18
N ALA A 311 14.12 2.77 -2.98
CA ALA A 311 14.95 3.45 -3.99
C ALA A 311 16.10 4.27 -3.38
N SER A 312 16.01 4.59 -2.07
CA SER A 312 17.09 5.26 -1.33
C SER A 312 18.26 4.34 -0.98
N ILE A 313 18.09 3.03 -1.09
CA ILE A 313 19.16 2.05 -0.82
C ILE A 313 20.20 2.12 -1.96
N PRO A 314 21.47 2.44 -1.67
CA PRO A 314 22.47 2.65 -2.73
C PRO A 314 22.68 1.45 -3.64
N LEU A 315 22.63 0.23 -3.10
CA LEU A 315 22.77 -1.02 -3.85
C LEU A 315 21.72 -1.15 -4.97
N VAL A 316 20.47 -0.71 -4.72
CA VAL A 316 19.38 -0.78 -5.71
C VAL A 316 19.76 -0.02 -6.98
N ARG A 317 20.16 1.25 -6.84
CA ARG A 317 20.57 2.08 -7.98
C ARG A 317 21.82 1.53 -8.67
N GLN A 318 22.80 1.07 -7.88
CA GLN A 318 24.05 0.52 -8.41
C GLN A 318 23.78 -0.73 -9.26
N ARG A 319 23.02 -1.69 -8.75
CA ARG A 319 22.73 -2.95 -9.46
C ARG A 319 21.88 -2.71 -10.70
N LEU A 320 20.86 -1.86 -10.63
CA LEU A 320 20.05 -1.48 -11.78
C LEU A 320 20.91 -0.80 -12.86
N SER A 321 21.75 0.17 -12.50
CA SER A 321 22.62 0.86 -13.46
C SER A 321 23.58 -0.10 -14.16
N LEU A 322 24.18 -1.04 -13.44
CA LEU A 322 25.11 -2.04 -14.01
C LEU A 322 24.39 -3.00 -14.96
N HIS A 323 23.17 -3.44 -14.60
CA HIS A 323 22.42 -4.42 -15.39
C HIS A 323 21.79 -3.79 -16.63
N THR A 324 21.10 -2.67 -16.47
CA THR A 324 20.29 -2.08 -17.55
C THR A 324 21.13 -1.30 -18.56
N ARG A 325 22.26 -0.75 -18.13
CA ARG A 325 23.08 0.21 -18.89
C ARG A 325 22.26 1.41 -19.42
N ARG A 326 21.18 1.76 -18.71
CA ARG A 326 20.31 2.89 -19.01
C ARG A 326 20.43 3.94 -17.91
N PRO A 327 20.11 5.21 -18.19
CA PRO A 327 20.00 6.22 -17.15
C PRO A 327 18.97 5.79 -16.10
N ILE A 328 19.37 5.86 -14.81
CA ILE A 328 18.48 5.63 -13.67
C ILE A 328 18.19 6.98 -13.04
N LEU A 329 16.94 7.41 -13.10
CA LEU A 329 16.47 8.66 -12.50
C LEU A 329 15.82 8.34 -11.15
N THR A 330 16.32 8.99 -10.11
CA THR A 330 15.76 8.89 -8.75
C THR A 330 15.54 10.30 -8.23
N ALA A 331 14.32 10.61 -7.79
CA ALA A 331 14.01 11.90 -7.16
C ALA A 331 14.81 12.08 -5.86
N LYS A 332 14.96 13.32 -5.38
CA LYS A 332 15.65 13.61 -4.10
C LYS A 332 14.96 12.96 -2.92
N LEU A 333 13.62 12.93 -2.93
CA LEU A 333 12.79 12.30 -1.90
C LEU A 333 11.92 11.20 -2.53
N PRO A 334 12.51 10.04 -2.90
CA PRO A 334 11.80 9.04 -3.68
C PRO A 334 10.60 8.44 -2.96
N ALA A 335 10.62 8.39 -1.62
CA ALA A 335 9.49 7.95 -0.80
C ALA A 335 8.29 8.91 -0.83
N ALA A 336 8.51 10.19 -1.16
CA ALA A 336 7.47 11.22 -1.21
C ALA A 336 6.99 11.52 -2.64
N SER A 337 7.56 10.86 -3.67
CA SER A 337 7.27 11.18 -5.07
C SER A 337 5.78 11.10 -5.40
N ALA A 338 5.08 10.09 -4.90
CA ALA A 338 3.65 9.92 -5.17
C ALA A 338 2.81 11.07 -4.53
N ALA A 339 3.09 11.46 -3.29
CA ALA A 339 2.40 12.56 -2.63
C ALA A 339 2.72 13.91 -3.30
N THR A 340 3.99 14.14 -3.66
CA THR A 340 4.42 15.35 -4.39
C THR A 340 3.74 15.44 -5.76
N GLY A 341 3.63 14.32 -6.47
CA GLY A 341 2.92 14.27 -7.74
C GLY A 341 1.42 14.49 -7.61
N ALA A 342 0.80 13.92 -6.57
CA ALA A 342 -0.59 14.19 -6.25
C ALA A 342 -0.82 15.70 -5.97
N LEU A 343 0.08 16.35 -5.24
CA LEU A 343 0.06 17.80 -5.03
C LEU A 343 0.12 18.58 -6.35
N LEU A 344 1.01 18.21 -7.26
CA LEU A 344 1.12 18.84 -8.57
C LEU A 344 -0.17 18.69 -9.39
N LEU A 345 -0.78 17.50 -9.35
CA LEU A 345 -2.06 17.24 -10.02
C LEU A 345 -3.22 17.99 -9.36
N ALA A 346 -3.22 18.14 -8.02
CA ALA A 346 -4.17 19.00 -7.32
C ALA A 346 -4.03 20.46 -7.78
N THR A 347 -2.82 20.99 -7.81
CA THR A 347 -2.53 22.39 -8.19
C THR A 347 -2.95 22.71 -9.64
N ARG A 348 -2.80 21.76 -10.57
CA ARG A 348 -3.15 21.97 -11.97
C ARG A 348 -4.65 21.97 -12.23
N GLY A 349 -5.47 21.60 -11.26
CA GLY A 349 -6.91 21.49 -11.43
C GLY A 349 -7.33 20.42 -12.45
N GLU A 350 -6.42 19.58 -12.89
CA GLU A 350 -6.70 18.52 -13.84
C GLU A 350 -7.63 17.46 -13.23
N ARG A 351 -8.81 17.28 -13.82
CA ARG A 351 -9.78 16.25 -13.41
C ARG A 351 -9.33 14.86 -13.85
N ILE A 352 -8.18 14.42 -13.37
CA ILE A 352 -7.72 13.05 -13.56
C ILE A 352 -8.19 12.24 -12.36
N ASP A 353 -9.41 11.74 -12.41
CA ASP A 353 -9.88 10.72 -11.47
C ASP A 353 -9.52 9.33 -12.01
N TYR A 354 -9.12 8.43 -11.12
CA TYR A 354 -8.76 7.02 -11.44
C TYR A 354 -9.81 6.32 -12.31
N ARG A 355 -11.09 6.69 -12.18
CA ARG A 355 -12.20 6.08 -12.92
C ARG A 355 -12.24 6.51 -14.39
N THR A 356 -11.77 7.71 -14.74
CA THR A 356 -11.98 8.29 -16.07
C THR A 356 -11.03 7.70 -17.10
N LYS A 357 -9.76 7.43 -16.75
CA LYS A 357 -8.78 6.90 -17.72
C LYS A 357 -8.87 5.38 -17.90
N SER A 358 -9.16 4.60 -16.87
CA SER A 358 -9.30 3.14 -17.00
C SER A 358 -10.53 2.73 -17.84
N SER A 359 -11.59 3.54 -17.82
CA SER A 359 -12.79 3.28 -18.63
C SER A 359 -12.62 3.72 -20.09
N LEU A 360 -11.92 4.83 -20.33
CA LEU A 360 -11.69 5.35 -21.69
C LEU A 360 -10.73 4.49 -22.50
N GLY A 361 -9.68 3.94 -21.88
CA GLY A 361 -8.73 3.04 -22.56
C GLY A 361 -9.35 1.72 -23.02
N LEU A 362 -10.36 1.21 -22.29
CA LEU A 362 -11.11 0.01 -22.66
C LEU A 362 -12.19 0.29 -23.71
N LEU A 363 -12.75 1.51 -23.73
CA LEU A 363 -13.82 1.89 -24.67
C LEU A 363 -13.31 2.36 -26.03
N ALA A 364 -12.09 2.93 -26.10
CA ALA A 364 -11.49 3.36 -27.38
C ALA A 364 -11.10 2.21 -28.31
N ALA A 365 -11.09 0.97 -27.83
CA ALA A 365 -10.72 -0.20 -28.62
C ALA A 365 -11.86 -0.82 -29.46
N HIS A 366 -13.12 -0.36 -29.32
CA HIS A 366 -14.27 -0.95 -30.00
C HIS A 366 -15.24 0.13 -30.51
N ALA A 367 -15.13 0.48 -31.76
CA ALA A 367 -16.02 1.46 -32.43
C ALA A 367 -17.27 0.80 -32.99
N GLY A 368 -18.43 1.18 -32.57
CA GLY A 368 -19.71 0.84 -33.20
C GLY A 368 -20.98 1.07 -32.39
N GLY A 369 -21.43 2.31 -32.18
CA GLY A 369 -22.77 2.64 -31.68
C GLY A 369 -22.78 3.46 -30.37
N THR A 370 -23.51 4.55 -30.31
CA THR A 370 -23.41 5.58 -29.27
C THR A 370 -24.59 5.60 -28.30
N GLY A 371 -24.37 5.29 -27.04
CA GLY A 371 -25.30 5.53 -25.93
C GLY A 371 -24.80 6.62 -24.97
N ILE A 372 -25.69 7.40 -24.39
CA ILE A 372 -25.38 8.46 -23.43
C ILE A 372 -25.73 7.98 -22.02
N ILE A 373 -24.77 7.98 -21.11
CA ILE A 373 -25.03 7.75 -19.69
C ILE A 373 -24.75 9.02 -18.91
N GLU A 374 -25.76 9.55 -18.21
CA GLU A 374 -25.58 10.63 -17.25
C GLU A 374 -24.94 10.10 -15.95
N LEU A 375 -23.80 10.67 -15.59
CA LEU A 375 -23.12 10.40 -14.32
C LEU A 375 -23.64 11.36 -13.23
N PRO A 376 -23.64 10.94 -11.94
CA PRO A 376 -24.17 11.76 -10.83
C PRO A 376 -23.48 13.12 -10.62
N ALA A 377 -22.41 13.43 -11.33
CA ALA A 377 -21.66 14.69 -11.26
C ALA A 377 -21.91 15.63 -12.46
N GLY A 378 -22.92 15.36 -13.32
CA GLY A 378 -23.21 16.18 -14.49
C GLY A 378 -22.28 15.97 -15.69
N ASP A 379 -21.37 15.02 -15.63
CA ASP A 379 -20.56 14.62 -16.77
C ASP A 379 -21.31 13.58 -17.62
N VAL A 380 -21.46 13.87 -18.92
CA VAL A 380 -22.11 12.99 -19.89
C VAL A 380 -21.05 12.07 -20.50
N MET A 381 -21.19 10.76 -20.29
CA MET A 381 -20.36 9.77 -20.96
C MET A 381 -21.19 9.10 -22.07
N VAL A 382 -20.66 9.15 -23.28
CA VAL A 382 -21.28 8.46 -24.42
C VAL A 382 -20.77 7.03 -24.40
N ILE A 383 -21.64 6.06 -24.13
CA ILE A 383 -21.34 4.62 -24.17
C ILE A 383 -22.07 4.02 -25.36
N ASP A 384 -21.31 3.27 -26.12
CA ASP A 384 -21.84 2.40 -27.12
C ASP A 384 -22.45 1.14 -26.48
N GLN A 385 -23.76 0.97 -26.59
CA GLN A 385 -24.44 -0.20 -26.03
C GLN A 385 -24.06 -1.53 -26.71
N ASP A 386 -23.56 -1.47 -27.94
CA ASP A 386 -23.10 -2.67 -28.66
C ASP A 386 -21.65 -3.04 -28.32
N ALA A 387 -20.93 -2.21 -27.54
CA ALA A 387 -19.56 -2.46 -27.10
C ALA A 387 -19.44 -3.25 -25.80
N MET A 388 -20.52 -3.52 -25.09
CA MET A 388 -20.54 -4.52 -24.03
C MET A 388 -20.45 -5.91 -24.67
N THR A 389 -19.24 -6.39 -24.81
CA THR A 389 -19.01 -7.72 -25.38
C THR A 389 -19.49 -8.79 -24.40
N ASP A 390 -19.95 -9.94 -24.94
CA ASP A 390 -20.27 -11.16 -24.17
C ASP A 390 -19.18 -11.55 -23.17
N ARG A 391 -17.97 -11.06 -23.35
CA ARG A 391 -16.80 -11.27 -22.49
C ARG A 391 -16.84 -10.43 -21.20
N GLU A 392 -17.42 -9.25 -21.20
CA GLU A 392 -17.60 -8.43 -19.99
C GLU A 392 -18.79 -8.90 -19.16
N LEU A 393 -19.84 -9.37 -19.84
CA LEU A 393 -20.93 -10.10 -19.21
C LEU A 393 -20.44 -11.45 -18.63
N ALA A 394 -19.55 -12.14 -19.32
CA ALA A 394 -18.90 -13.35 -18.83
C ALA A 394 -17.99 -13.08 -17.63
N TRP A 395 -17.34 -11.91 -17.54
CA TRP A 395 -16.51 -11.53 -16.40
C TRP A 395 -17.34 -11.26 -15.14
N SER A 396 -18.48 -10.59 -15.29
CA SER A 396 -19.41 -10.39 -14.17
C SER A 396 -20.07 -11.71 -13.73
N GLN A 397 -20.22 -12.67 -14.65
CA GLN A 397 -20.74 -14.00 -14.35
C GLN A 397 -19.67 -14.94 -13.78
N THR A 398 -18.39 -14.81 -14.16
CA THR A 398 -17.30 -15.66 -13.66
C THR A 398 -16.86 -15.28 -12.24
N GLU A 399 -17.02 -14.05 -11.78
CA GLU A 399 -16.85 -13.73 -10.36
C GLU A 399 -17.93 -14.34 -9.45
N TYR A 400 -19.10 -14.66 -10.02
CA TYR A 400 -20.19 -15.37 -9.36
C TYR A 400 -20.39 -16.81 -9.89
N GLY A 401 -19.58 -17.20 -10.86
CA GLY A 401 -19.66 -18.49 -11.56
C GLY A 401 -19.25 -19.64 -10.65
N ASP A 402 -20.07 -20.65 -10.66
CA ASP A 402 -20.01 -21.93 -9.96
C ASP A 402 -20.71 -22.02 -8.60
N VAL A 403 -21.65 -21.14 -8.32
CA VAL A 403 -22.67 -21.40 -7.31
C VAL A 403 -24.06 -21.29 -7.95
N PRO A 404 -24.45 -22.24 -8.81
CA PRO A 404 -25.74 -22.22 -9.50
C PRO A 404 -26.95 -22.23 -8.54
N VAL A 405 -26.73 -22.67 -7.31
CA VAL A 405 -27.78 -22.83 -6.28
C VAL A 405 -28.21 -21.47 -5.69
N LEU A 406 -27.37 -20.43 -5.77
CA LEU A 406 -27.69 -19.10 -5.20
C LEU A 406 -28.43 -18.18 -6.19
N LEU A 407 -28.32 -18.42 -7.50
CA LEU A 407 -28.94 -17.57 -8.53
C LEU A 407 -30.42 -17.90 -8.79
N THR A 408 -30.91 -19.01 -8.29
CA THR A 408 -32.30 -19.42 -8.46
C THR A 408 -33.19 -19.04 -7.28
N ARG A 409 -32.64 -18.45 -6.23
CA ARG A 409 -33.42 -18.02 -5.07
C ARG A 409 -33.63 -16.52 -5.12
N ASP A 410 -34.87 -16.12 -5.13
CA ASP A 410 -35.29 -14.72 -5.01
C ASP A 410 -34.67 -14.13 -3.72
N PRO A 411 -33.85 -13.06 -3.81
CA PRO A 411 -33.27 -12.42 -2.64
C PRO A 411 -34.33 -11.76 -1.72
N TYR A 412 -35.59 -11.66 -2.18
CA TYR A 412 -36.72 -11.10 -1.46
C TYR A 412 -37.70 -12.15 -0.96
N ASP A 413 -37.33 -13.43 -0.96
CA ASP A 413 -38.16 -14.48 -0.33
C ASP A 413 -38.14 -14.28 1.19
N GLU A 414 -39.20 -13.69 1.72
CA GLU A 414 -39.38 -13.37 3.13
C GLU A 414 -39.36 -14.59 4.04
N GLU A 415 -39.52 -15.79 3.51
CA GLU A 415 -39.44 -17.05 4.25
C GLU A 415 -38.01 -17.61 4.35
N ALA A 416 -37.01 -17.00 3.67
CA ALA A 416 -35.63 -17.43 3.80
C ALA A 416 -35.03 -16.91 5.11
N PRO A 417 -34.53 -17.76 6.01
CA PRO A 417 -33.92 -17.30 7.25
C PRO A 417 -32.68 -16.43 6.94
N CYS A 418 -32.62 -15.26 7.54
CA CYS A 418 -31.51 -14.33 7.37
C CYS A 418 -30.18 -14.98 7.83
N TRP A 419 -29.06 -14.48 7.32
CA TRP A 419 -27.73 -15.00 7.62
C TRP A 419 -27.41 -15.06 9.12
N SER A 420 -27.94 -14.13 9.91
CA SER A 420 -27.78 -14.09 11.36
C SER A 420 -28.45 -15.28 12.06
N MET A 421 -29.57 -15.78 11.56
CA MET A 421 -30.22 -16.98 12.10
C MET A 421 -29.46 -18.26 11.77
N ARG A 422 -28.71 -18.31 10.66
CA ARG A 422 -27.92 -19.49 10.30
C ARG A 422 -26.71 -19.70 11.20
N LEU A 423 -26.17 -18.66 11.77
CA LEU A 423 -25.10 -18.77 12.77
C LEU A 423 -25.58 -19.38 14.08
N ASN A 424 -26.86 -19.23 14.40
CA ASN A 424 -27.48 -19.86 15.59
C ASN A 424 -27.84 -21.33 15.39
N LEU A 425 -27.75 -21.83 14.14
CA LEU A 425 -28.00 -23.25 13.83
C LEU A 425 -26.73 -24.10 13.82
N LEU A 426 -25.62 -23.58 14.34
CA LEU A 426 -24.50 -24.40 14.76
C LEU A 426 -24.89 -25.11 16.06
N GLU A 427 -25.84 -26.05 15.98
CA GLU A 427 -25.97 -27.08 17.00
C GLU A 427 -24.60 -27.73 17.20
N PRO A 428 -24.18 -27.98 18.45
CA PRO A 428 -22.93 -28.67 18.70
C PRO A 428 -23.00 -30.02 17.96
N ALA A 429 -22.08 -30.22 17.05
CA ALA A 429 -21.97 -31.44 16.25
C ALA A 429 -21.94 -32.63 17.20
N LYS A 430 -22.98 -33.45 17.13
CA LYS A 430 -23.02 -34.75 17.80
C LYS A 430 -21.85 -35.58 17.26
N ASP A 431 -20.96 -35.91 18.18
CA ASP A 431 -20.02 -37.03 18.12
C ASP A 431 -19.29 -37.28 16.79
N LEU A 432 -18.30 -36.44 16.49
CA LEU A 432 -17.25 -36.81 15.54
C LEU A 432 -16.17 -37.64 16.27
N PRO A 433 -15.75 -38.78 15.70
CA PRO A 433 -14.72 -39.63 16.30
C PRO A 433 -13.40 -38.84 16.46
N PRO A 434 -12.58 -39.14 17.49
CA PRO A 434 -11.39 -38.36 17.79
C PRO A 434 -10.41 -38.39 16.63
N ARG A 435 -10.20 -37.24 16.00
CA ARG A 435 -9.16 -37.05 14.98
C ARG A 435 -7.79 -37.31 15.61
N ARG A 436 -7.06 -38.30 15.12
CA ARG A 436 -5.65 -38.56 15.46
C ARG A 436 -4.86 -37.28 15.32
N ARG A 437 -4.30 -36.77 16.42
CA ARG A 437 -3.37 -35.64 16.44
C ARG A 437 -2.14 -36.03 15.59
N ARG A 438 -2.00 -35.46 14.40
CA ARG A 438 -0.73 -35.46 13.68
C ARG A 438 0.21 -34.55 14.43
N ARG A 439 1.34 -35.08 14.87
CA ARG A 439 2.45 -34.27 15.37
C ARG A 439 2.98 -33.43 14.22
N VAL A 440 2.64 -32.13 14.22
CA VAL A 440 3.24 -31.14 13.32
C VAL A 440 4.65 -30.90 13.81
N ARG A 441 5.64 -31.03 12.92
CA ARG A 441 7.04 -30.73 13.27
C ARG A 441 7.15 -29.25 13.63
N VAL A 442 7.95 -28.93 14.64
CA VAL A 442 8.15 -27.58 15.19
C VAL A 442 8.50 -26.55 14.11
N SER A 443 9.20 -26.96 13.05
CA SER A 443 9.53 -26.11 11.89
C SER A 443 8.31 -25.60 11.11
N GLN A 444 7.22 -26.37 11.03
CA GLN A 444 6.01 -25.96 10.32
C GLN A 444 5.16 -24.98 11.14
N VAL A 445 5.22 -25.08 12.46
CA VAL A 445 4.57 -24.12 13.36
C VAL A 445 5.27 -22.78 13.30
N LEU A 446 6.62 -22.78 13.23
CA LEU A 446 7.40 -21.54 13.13
C LEU A 446 7.14 -20.79 11.82
N ILE A 447 7.02 -21.50 10.69
CA ILE A 447 6.69 -20.91 9.39
C ILE A 447 5.27 -20.33 9.40
N GLY A 448 4.31 -21.01 10.00
CA GLY A 448 2.94 -20.51 10.14
C GLY A 448 2.84 -19.26 11.02
N LEU A 449 3.62 -19.19 12.10
CA LEU A 449 3.67 -18.05 13.02
C LEU A 449 4.35 -16.82 12.36
N CYS A 450 5.45 -17.05 11.61
CA CYS A 450 6.08 -15.98 10.83
C CYS A 450 5.16 -15.41 9.75
N ALA A 451 4.33 -16.24 9.11
CA ALA A 451 3.35 -15.79 8.15
C ALA A 451 2.22 -14.98 8.82
N ALA A 452 1.78 -15.38 10.00
CA ALA A 452 0.74 -14.64 10.75
C ALA A 452 1.24 -13.26 11.23
N VAL A 453 2.51 -13.17 11.68
CA VAL A 453 3.12 -11.88 12.08
C VAL A 453 3.45 -11.01 10.86
N ALA A 454 3.62 -11.58 9.67
CA ALA A 454 3.80 -10.81 8.44
C ALA A 454 2.48 -10.22 7.89
N MET A 455 1.34 -10.69 8.38
CA MET A 455 0.02 -10.22 7.97
C MET A 455 -0.66 -9.31 9.02
N THR A 456 -0.06 -9.14 10.19
CA THR A 456 -0.41 -8.13 11.18
C THR A 456 0.66 -7.05 11.25
#